data_1b4ee6bf0f4ed7c50a0a17025b8694b0
#
_entry.id   1b4ee6bf0f4ed7c50a0a17025b8694b0
#
_cell.length_a   1.000
_cell.length_b   1.000
_cell.length_c   1.000
_cell.angle_alpha   90.00
_cell.angle_beta   90.00
_cell.angle_gamma   90.00
#
_symmetry.space_group_name_H-M   'P 1'
#
loop_
_entity.id
_entity.type
_entity.pdbx_description
1 polymer ?
#
loop_
_entity_poly.entity_id
_entity_poly.type
_entity_poly.pdbx_seq_one_letter_code
_entity_poly.pdbx_strand_id
1 'polypeptide(L)'
;MKYYLVGIKGTGMSALAKLLKDQGNEVVGSDVIEHYFTEDSLIEKGITIKNFDENNIDSDYFYIIGNAFNDENIEVKTIKINQYQYMYYHDFIGKMLNKKTIACCGTHGKTTTTYFLTRMLDKKCNYIIGDGDGKGYDNELLVLEACEYKKHFLSYHPELLIINNIELDHTDFYKSIKELINAFQLAANNSK
;
A
#
# COMPACT_ATOMS: atom_id res chain seq x y z
N MET A 1 -8.54 -14.93 5.59
CA MET A 1 -8.26 -15.12 4.15
C MET A 1 -6.77 -15.43 3.99
N LYS A 2 -6.35 -15.93 2.80
CA LYS A 2 -4.95 -16.13 2.45
C LYS A 2 -4.56 -15.10 1.40
N TYR A 3 -3.53 -14.33 1.69
CA TYR A 3 -3.00 -13.29 0.79
C TYR A 3 -1.56 -13.61 0.39
N TYR A 4 -1.26 -13.43 -0.89
CA TYR A 4 0.09 -13.49 -1.42
C TYR A 4 0.47 -12.14 -2.02
N LEU A 5 1.57 -11.54 -1.53
CA LEU A 5 1.99 -10.21 -1.91
C LEU A 5 3.23 -10.27 -2.81
N VAL A 6 3.08 -9.92 -4.08
CA VAL A 6 4.18 -9.81 -5.04
C VAL A 6 4.87 -8.45 -4.85
N GLY A 7 6.16 -8.47 -4.49
CA GLY A 7 6.90 -7.26 -4.12
C GLY A 7 6.71 -6.84 -2.66
N ILE A 8 6.69 -7.79 -1.75
CA ILE A 8 6.33 -7.61 -0.33
C ILE A 8 7.31 -6.71 0.44
N LYS A 9 8.58 -6.60 0.01
CA LYS A 9 9.60 -5.76 0.67
C LYS A 9 9.43 -4.27 0.37
N GLY A 10 8.63 -3.88 -0.63
CA GLY A 10 8.28 -2.48 -0.87
C GLY A 10 7.60 -1.87 0.38
N THR A 11 7.90 -0.60 0.71
CA THR A 11 7.44 0.00 1.98
C THR A 11 5.93 -0.07 2.19
N GLY A 12 5.14 0.34 1.20
CA GLY A 12 3.68 0.25 1.28
C GLY A 12 3.18 -1.19 1.38
N MET A 13 3.79 -2.12 0.64
CA MET A 13 3.45 -3.54 0.66
C MET A 13 3.78 -4.18 2.00
N SER A 14 4.95 -3.87 2.58
CA SER A 14 5.36 -4.32 3.90
C SER A 14 4.39 -3.84 4.99
N ALA A 15 4.01 -2.56 4.96
CA ALA A 15 3.04 -2.00 5.89
C ALA A 15 1.67 -2.70 5.77
N LEU A 16 1.19 -2.92 4.54
CA LEU A 16 -0.06 -3.65 4.27
C LEU A 16 0.02 -5.10 4.76
N ALA A 17 1.12 -5.81 4.48
CA ALA A 17 1.33 -7.19 4.92
C ALA A 17 1.22 -7.33 6.45
N LYS A 18 1.84 -6.41 7.20
CA LYS A 18 1.76 -6.37 8.66
C LYS A 18 0.34 -6.12 9.16
N LEU A 19 -0.36 -5.17 8.55
CA LEU A 19 -1.75 -4.86 8.86
C LEU A 19 -2.65 -6.09 8.65
N LEU A 20 -2.55 -6.74 7.49
CA LEU A 20 -3.33 -7.95 7.18
C LEU A 20 -3.02 -9.11 8.13
N LYS A 21 -1.75 -9.29 8.49
CA LYS A 21 -1.32 -10.30 9.46
C LYS A 21 -1.93 -10.05 10.85
N ASP A 22 -1.92 -8.80 11.32
CA ASP A 22 -2.54 -8.41 12.59
C ASP A 22 -4.06 -8.66 12.62
N GLN A 23 -4.71 -8.60 11.47
CA GLN A 23 -6.14 -8.91 11.30
C GLN A 23 -6.44 -10.41 11.23
N GLY A 24 -5.45 -11.27 11.52
CA GLY A 24 -5.62 -12.73 11.57
C GLY A 24 -5.61 -13.42 10.22
N ASN A 25 -5.13 -12.75 9.16
CA ASN A 25 -5.00 -13.38 7.85
C ASN A 25 -3.69 -14.17 7.73
N GLU A 26 -3.69 -15.18 6.89
CA GLU A 26 -2.47 -15.81 6.41
C GLU A 26 -1.85 -14.91 5.36
N VAL A 27 -0.59 -14.52 5.56
CA VAL A 27 0.13 -13.61 4.66
C VAL A 27 1.48 -14.22 4.31
N VAL A 28 1.73 -14.34 3.03
CA VAL A 28 2.98 -14.77 2.41
C VAL A 28 3.30 -13.79 1.30
N GLY A 29 4.53 -13.69 0.87
CA GLY A 29 4.85 -12.91 -0.31
C GLY A 29 6.21 -13.23 -0.88
N SER A 30 6.52 -12.57 -1.97
CA SER A 30 7.78 -12.72 -2.70
C SER A 30 8.41 -11.36 -3.00
N ASP A 31 9.72 -11.38 -3.18
CA ASP A 31 10.48 -10.23 -3.63
C ASP A 31 11.83 -10.68 -4.22
N VAL A 32 12.64 -9.71 -4.64
CA VAL A 32 14.03 -9.92 -5.03
C VAL A 32 14.87 -10.49 -3.88
N ILE A 33 16.00 -11.15 -4.22
CA ILE A 33 16.85 -11.79 -3.23
C ILE A 33 17.59 -10.80 -2.31
N GLU A 34 17.81 -9.59 -2.79
CA GLU A 34 18.51 -8.55 -2.06
C GLU A 34 17.77 -8.20 -0.77
N HIS A 35 18.54 -7.99 0.31
CA HIS A 35 17.98 -7.57 1.59
C HIS A 35 17.50 -6.12 1.54
N TYR A 36 16.29 -5.90 2.05
CA TYR A 36 15.69 -4.58 2.23
C TYR A 36 15.41 -4.31 3.72
N PHE A 37 15.48 -3.06 4.13
CA PHE A 37 15.29 -2.66 5.53
C PHE A 37 13.91 -3.06 6.11
N THR A 38 12.91 -3.29 5.26
CA THR A 38 11.57 -3.75 5.65
C THR A 38 11.51 -5.23 5.97
N GLU A 39 12.49 -6.02 5.50
CA GLU A 39 12.48 -7.49 5.56
C GLU A 39 12.49 -8.02 6.99
N ASP A 40 13.37 -7.50 7.84
CA ASP A 40 13.51 -7.97 9.22
C ASP A 40 12.18 -7.88 9.98
N SER A 41 11.48 -6.75 9.83
CA SER A 41 10.19 -6.54 10.49
C SER A 41 9.06 -7.43 9.96
N LEU A 42 9.12 -7.89 8.71
CA LEU A 42 8.21 -8.88 8.16
C LEU A 42 8.48 -10.27 8.75
N ILE A 43 9.75 -10.65 8.84
CA ILE A 43 10.20 -11.93 9.42
C ILE A 43 9.82 -11.99 10.91
N GLU A 44 10.09 -10.94 11.69
CA GLU A 44 9.70 -10.83 13.11
C GLU A 44 8.19 -10.98 13.30
N LYS A 45 7.40 -10.57 12.32
CA LYS A 45 5.94 -10.73 12.30
C LYS A 45 5.48 -12.14 11.90
N GLY A 46 6.42 -13.04 11.59
CA GLY A 46 6.12 -14.41 11.13
C GLY A 46 5.50 -14.44 9.72
N ILE A 47 5.91 -13.50 8.86
CA ILE A 47 5.51 -13.47 7.45
C ILE A 47 6.62 -14.13 6.63
N THR A 48 6.25 -15.12 5.84
CA THR A 48 7.19 -15.82 4.96
C THR A 48 7.44 -15.01 3.70
N ILE A 49 8.72 -14.80 3.38
CA ILE A 49 9.17 -14.13 2.16
C ILE A 49 9.89 -15.15 1.28
N LYS A 50 9.50 -15.23 0.02
CA LYS A 50 10.08 -16.11 -0.98
C LYS A 50 10.79 -15.29 -2.06
N ASN A 51 11.66 -15.92 -2.85
CA ASN A 51 12.13 -15.34 -4.09
C ASN A 51 11.07 -15.51 -5.17
N PHE A 52 11.08 -14.64 -6.21
CA PHE A 52 10.16 -14.79 -7.34
C PHE A 52 10.33 -16.14 -8.04
N ASP A 53 9.28 -16.93 -8.11
CA ASP A 53 9.22 -18.21 -8.79
C ASP A 53 7.79 -18.51 -9.21
N GLU A 54 7.57 -18.95 -10.45
CA GLU A 54 6.23 -19.33 -10.92
C GLU A 54 5.60 -20.46 -10.11
N ASN A 55 6.40 -21.33 -9.50
CA ASN A 55 5.95 -22.43 -8.64
C ASN A 55 5.40 -21.94 -7.27
N ASN A 56 5.56 -20.68 -6.93
CA ASN A 56 4.94 -20.10 -5.75
C ASN A 56 3.45 -19.82 -5.92
N ILE A 57 2.96 -19.85 -7.17
CA ILE A 57 1.66 -19.34 -7.53
C ILE A 57 0.66 -20.50 -7.68
N ASP A 58 -0.38 -20.49 -6.86
CA ASP A 58 -1.45 -21.48 -6.84
C ASP A 58 -2.85 -20.83 -6.67
N SER A 59 -3.91 -21.62 -6.64
CA SER A 59 -5.29 -21.13 -6.54
C SER A 59 -5.74 -20.72 -5.14
N ASP A 60 -4.93 -20.94 -4.11
CA ASP A 60 -5.32 -20.79 -2.71
C ASP A 60 -5.32 -19.34 -2.23
N TYR A 61 -4.61 -18.45 -2.94
CA TYR A 61 -4.35 -17.09 -2.52
C TYR A 61 -5.17 -16.06 -3.30
N PHE A 62 -5.49 -14.96 -2.61
CA PHE A 62 -5.79 -13.69 -3.26
C PHE A 62 -4.47 -12.93 -3.41
N TYR A 63 -4.14 -12.49 -4.63
CA TYR A 63 -2.88 -11.85 -4.95
C TYR A 63 -2.96 -10.35 -4.84
N ILE A 64 -1.96 -9.75 -4.18
CA ILE A 64 -1.77 -8.30 -4.13
C ILE A 64 -0.44 -7.98 -4.81
N ILE A 65 -0.49 -7.22 -5.90
CA ILE A 65 0.68 -6.92 -6.72
C ILE A 65 1.17 -5.51 -6.40
N GLY A 66 2.44 -5.39 -6.03
CA GLY A 66 3.09 -4.10 -5.83
C GLY A 66 3.11 -3.27 -7.11
N ASN A 67 2.90 -1.96 -7.00
CA ASN A 67 2.76 -1.06 -8.15
C ASN A 67 4.00 -0.95 -9.06
N ALA A 68 5.15 -1.46 -8.61
CA ALA A 68 6.40 -1.50 -9.39
C ALA A 68 6.46 -2.69 -10.35
N PHE A 69 5.58 -3.70 -10.19
CA PHE A 69 5.65 -4.95 -10.95
C PHE A 69 4.59 -4.98 -12.05
N ASN A 70 4.97 -5.53 -13.18
CA ASN A 70 4.14 -5.71 -14.37
C ASN A 70 4.30 -7.13 -14.93
N ASP A 71 3.88 -7.36 -16.17
CA ASP A 71 3.92 -8.68 -16.84
C ASP A 71 5.32 -9.19 -17.17
N GLU A 72 6.38 -8.41 -16.89
CA GLU A 72 7.77 -8.87 -16.97
C GLU A 72 8.15 -9.73 -15.76
N ASN A 73 7.47 -9.55 -14.62
CA ASN A 73 7.65 -10.41 -13.45
C ASN A 73 6.98 -11.76 -13.68
N ILE A 74 7.72 -12.86 -13.43
CA ILE A 74 7.26 -14.23 -13.72
C ILE A 74 6.00 -14.60 -12.92
N GLU A 75 5.89 -14.17 -11.67
CA GLU A 75 4.72 -14.44 -10.83
C GLU A 75 3.50 -13.66 -11.30
N VAL A 76 3.65 -12.36 -11.62
CA VAL A 76 2.56 -11.52 -12.17
C VAL A 76 2.03 -12.14 -13.46
N LYS A 77 2.94 -12.59 -14.33
CA LYS A 77 2.58 -13.27 -15.57
C LYS A 77 1.80 -14.56 -15.30
N THR A 78 2.26 -15.39 -14.37
CA THR A 78 1.64 -16.67 -14.00
C THR A 78 0.25 -16.45 -13.39
N ILE A 79 0.09 -15.46 -12.49
CA ILE A 79 -1.21 -15.08 -11.90
C ILE A 79 -2.22 -14.74 -13.00
N LYS A 80 -1.82 -13.94 -13.98
CA LYS A 80 -2.70 -13.50 -15.08
C LYS A 80 -3.04 -14.62 -16.05
N ILE A 81 -2.06 -15.46 -16.43
CA ILE A 81 -2.30 -16.60 -17.33
C ILE A 81 -3.30 -17.58 -16.72
N ASN A 82 -3.17 -17.87 -15.43
CA ASN A 82 -4.07 -18.78 -14.71
C ASN A 82 -5.38 -18.10 -14.27
N GLN A 83 -5.60 -16.82 -14.58
CA GLN A 83 -6.79 -16.05 -14.23
C GLN A 83 -7.11 -16.05 -12.72
N TYR A 84 -6.08 -16.10 -11.87
CA TYR A 84 -6.26 -16.03 -10.43
C TYR A 84 -6.70 -14.62 -9.99
N GLN A 85 -7.37 -14.53 -8.85
CA GLN A 85 -7.87 -13.27 -8.34
C GLN A 85 -6.71 -12.39 -7.85
N TYR A 86 -6.61 -11.20 -8.38
CA TYR A 86 -5.59 -10.23 -7.96
C TYR A 86 -6.10 -8.80 -7.98
N MET A 87 -5.41 -7.94 -7.23
CA MET A 87 -5.50 -6.48 -7.32
C MET A 87 -4.10 -5.88 -7.23
N TYR A 88 -3.92 -4.70 -7.82
CA TYR A 88 -2.75 -3.89 -7.51
C TYR A 88 -2.90 -3.25 -6.14
N TYR A 89 -1.78 -2.94 -5.50
CA TYR A 89 -1.71 -2.42 -4.13
C TYR A 89 -2.69 -1.25 -3.87
N HIS A 90 -2.66 -0.22 -4.72
CA HIS A 90 -3.53 0.95 -4.56
C HIS A 90 -5.01 0.63 -4.72
N ASP A 91 -5.37 -0.26 -5.65
CA ASP A 91 -6.75 -0.71 -5.83
C ASP A 91 -7.23 -1.56 -4.66
N PHE A 92 -6.35 -2.42 -4.12
CA PHE A 92 -6.68 -3.22 -2.95
C PHE A 92 -7.01 -2.33 -1.75
N ILE A 93 -6.17 -1.34 -1.48
CA ILE A 93 -6.42 -0.39 -0.38
C ILE A 93 -7.74 0.36 -0.61
N GLY A 94 -7.96 0.89 -1.82
CA GLY A 94 -9.15 1.68 -2.12
C GLY A 94 -10.46 0.92 -2.09
N LYS A 95 -10.45 -0.38 -2.40
CA LYS A 95 -11.67 -1.20 -2.56
C LYS A 95 -11.91 -2.19 -1.43
N MET A 96 -10.84 -2.83 -0.94
CA MET A 96 -10.95 -3.97 -0.02
C MET A 96 -10.78 -3.59 1.45
N LEU A 97 -10.05 -2.52 1.74
CA LEU A 97 -9.94 -2.01 3.10
C LEU A 97 -11.10 -1.08 3.49
N ASN A 98 -12.30 -1.35 3.06
CA ASN A 98 -13.53 -0.55 3.24
C ASN A 98 -13.72 -0.02 4.68
N LYS A 99 -12.85 0.87 5.10
CA LYS A 99 -12.79 1.47 6.44
C LYS A 99 -12.96 2.98 6.34
N LYS A 100 -13.41 3.60 7.42
CA LYS A 100 -13.30 5.05 7.56
C LYS A 100 -11.84 5.45 7.46
N THR A 101 -11.48 6.24 6.46
CA THR A 101 -10.08 6.53 6.17
C THR A 101 -9.75 8.00 6.35
N ILE A 102 -8.66 8.28 7.06
CA ILE A 102 -7.95 9.56 7.04
C ILE A 102 -6.72 9.36 6.17
N ALA A 103 -6.65 10.04 5.04
CA ALA A 103 -5.52 9.98 4.13
C ALA A 103 -4.65 11.24 4.24
N CYS A 104 -3.34 11.05 4.41
CA CYS A 104 -2.37 12.13 4.44
C CYS A 104 -1.58 12.13 3.13
N CYS A 105 -1.65 13.21 2.36
CA CYS A 105 -0.94 13.40 1.11
C CYS A 105 -0.19 14.73 1.08
N GLY A 106 0.51 15.00 -0.01
CA GLY A 106 1.32 16.20 -0.20
C GLY A 106 2.73 15.84 -0.67
N THR A 107 3.46 16.81 -1.17
CA THR A 107 4.84 16.57 -1.65
C THR A 107 5.74 16.16 -0.50
N HIS A 108 5.67 16.86 0.64
CA HIS A 108 6.49 16.63 1.82
C HIS A 108 5.67 16.43 3.09
N GLY A 109 6.27 15.74 4.06
CA GLY A 109 5.71 15.59 5.41
C GLY A 109 4.60 14.53 5.55
N LYS A 110 4.28 13.79 4.49
CA LYS A 110 3.27 12.70 4.52
C LYS A 110 3.51 11.72 5.67
N THR A 111 4.67 11.10 5.68
CA THR A 111 5.09 10.10 6.69
C THR A 111 5.03 10.68 8.10
N THR A 112 5.56 11.88 8.30
CA THR A 112 5.57 12.56 9.61
C THR A 112 4.15 12.82 10.10
N THR A 113 3.29 13.38 9.26
CA THR A 113 1.89 13.68 9.61
C THR A 113 1.11 12.40 9.93
N THR A 114 1.26 11.37 9.08
CA THR A 114 0.63 10.07 9.29
C THR A 114 1.10 9.45 10.61
N TYR A 115 2.41 9.47 10.87
CA TYR A 115 2.99 8.97 12.12
C TYR A 115 2.41 9.68 13.35
N PHE A 116 2.39 11.02 13.37
CA PHE A 116 1.84 11.77 14.50
C PHE A 116 0.36 11.46 14.73
N LEU A 117 -0.44 11.39 13.67
CA LEU A 117 -1.86 11.03 13.78
C LEU A 117 -2.06 9.65 14.40
N THR A 118 -1.26 8.65 13.96
CA THR A 118 -1.37 7.31 14.53
C THR A 118 -1.02 7.28 16.01
N ARG A 119 -0.02 8.07 16.44
CA ARG A 119 0.37 8.17 17.86
C ARG A 119 -0.67 8.91 18.69
N MET A 120 -1.29 9.96 18.16
CA MET A 120 -2.37 10.68 18.85
C MET A 120 -3.64 9.84 18.99
N LEU A 121 -3.96 9.03 17.99
CA LEU A 121 -5.11 8.12 18.01
C LEU A 121 -4.85 6.83 18.77
N ASP A 122 -3.60 6.50 19.03
CA ASP A 122 -3.13 5.27 19.68
C ASP A 122 -3.76 4.04 19.00
N LYS A 123 -4.19 3.04 19.77
CA LYS A 123 -4.82 1.81 19.26
C LYS A 123 -6.20 2.00 18.63
N LYS A 124 -6.67 3.24 18.49
CA LYS A 124 -7.99 3.58 17.92
C LYS A 124 -8.01 3.64 16.39
N CYS A 125 -6.89 3.36 15.71
CA CYS A 125 -6.83 3.30 14.26
C CYS A 125 -5.89 2.20 13.77
N ASN A 126 -6.24 1.60 12.65
CA ASN A 126 -5.30 0.86 11.81
C ASN A 126 -4.44 1.87 11.06
N TYR A 127 -3.24 1.49 10.61
CA TYR A 127 -2.45 2.42 9.82
C TYR A 127 -1.53 1.76 8.80
N ILE A 128 -1.22 2.53 7.75
CA ILE A 128 -0.24 2.22 6.71
C ILE A 128 0.61 3.47 6.50
N ILE A 129 1.90 3.39 6.83
CA ILE A 129 2.87 4.48 6.71
C ILE A 129 3.89 4.14 5.63
N GLY A 130 4.39 5.16 4.93
CA GLY A 130 5.28 5.00 3.79
C GLY A 130 6.71 4.56 4.11
N ASP A 131 7.06 4.46 5.40
CA ASP A 131 8.34 3.93 5.88
C ASP A 131 8.34 2.41 6.07
N GLY A 132 7.27 1.74 5.73
CA GLY A 132 7.10 0.29 5.89
C GLY A 132 6.40 -0.10 7.19
N ASP A 133 6.03 0.85 8.05
CA ASP A 133 5.28 0.55 9.27
C ASP A 133 3.78 0.46 8.99
N GLY A 134 3.18 -0.60 9.51
CA GLY A 134 1.76 -0.88 9.36
C GLY A 134 1.23 -1.72 10.50
N LYS A 135 0.01 -1.41 10.95
CA LYS A 135 -0.60 -2.08 12.08
C LYS A 135 -2.10 -2.26 11.89
N GLY A 136 -2.57 -3.45 12.19
CA GLY A 136 -3.99 -3.78 12.28
C GLY A 136 -4.46 -3.86 13.72
N TYR A 137 -5.60 -3.25 14.00
CA TYR A 137 -6.36 -3.40 15.23
C TYR A 137 -7.79 -3.77 14.88
N ASP A 138 -8.55 -4.23 15.86
CA ASP A 138 -10.01 -4.40 15.71
C ASP A 138 -10.70 -3.04 15.76
N ASN A 139 -10.61 -2.31 14.63
CA ASN A 139 -11.08 -0.94 14.49
C ASN A 139 -11.50 -0.65 13.04
N GLU A 140 -12.48 0.26 12.88
CA GLU A 140 -12.95 0.68 11.55
C GLU A 140 -12.13 1.83 10.96
N LEU A 141 -11.36 2.57 11.77
CA LEU A 141 -10.57 3.71 11.30
C LEU A 141 -9.25 3.23 10.71
N LEU A 142 -8.89 3.75 9.54
CA LEU A 142 -7.60 3.60 8.89
C LEU A 142 -6.94 4.97 8.72
N VAL A 143 -5.71 5.12 9.17
CA VAL A 143 -4.84 6.27 8.83
C VAL A 143 -3.86 5.81 7.76
N LEU A 144 -3.84 6.49 6.63
CA LEU A 144 -3.15 6.07 5.42
C LEU A 144 -2.23 7.17 4.90
N GLU A 145 -0.97 6.86 4.64
CA GLU A 145 -0.13 7.69 3.80
C GLU A 145 -0.48 7.48 2.32
N ALA A 146 -0.93 8.53 1.66
CA ALA A 146 -1.43 8.50 0.29
C ALA A 146 -0.42 9.14 -0.67
N CYS A 147 0.22 8.30 -1.51
CA CYS A 147 1.23 8.74 -2.47
C CYS A 147 0.57 9.29 -3.73
N GLU A 148 0.98 10.51 -4.12
CA GLU A 148 0.53 11.21 -5.34
C GLU A 148 1.17 10.66 -6.62
N TYR A 149 2.29 9.94 -6.51
CA TYR A 149 3.02 9.41 -7.67
C TYR A 149 2.12 8.52 -8.53
N LYS A 150 2.19 8.70 -9.83
CA LYS A 150 1.32 8.04 -10.84
C LYS A 150 -0.18 8.13 -10.51
N LYS A 151 -0.57 9.10 -9.70
CA LYS A 151 -1.97 9.33 -9.28
C LYS A 151 -2.59 8.16 -8.49
N HIS A 152 -1.78 7.33 -7.84
CA HIS A 152 -2.27 6.17 -7.09
C HIS A 152 -3.28 6.57 -5.99
N PHE A 153 -3.11 7.74 -5.36
CA PHE A 153 -4.02 8.25 -4.34
C PHE A 153 -5.46 8.51 -4.84
N LEU A 154 -5.69 8.59 -6.16
CA LEU A 154 -7.03 8.73 -6.73
C LEU A 154 -7.89 7.47 -6.60
N SER A 155 -7.30 6.32 -6.31
CA SER A 155 -8.04 5.09 -5.99
C SER A 155 -8.67 5.14 -4.59
N TYR A 156 -8.27 6.10 -3.75
CA TYR A 156 -8.75 6.23 -2.38
C TYR A 156 -9.95 7.18 -2.30
N HIS A 157 -10.89 6.84 -1.42
CA HIS A 157 -12.07 7.67 -1.14
C HIS A 157 -12.16 7.95 0.37
N PRO A 158 -11.22 8.75 0.91
CA PRO A 158 -11.13 8.98 2.34
C PRO A 158 -12.29 9.86 2.83
N GLU A 159 -12.64 9.72 4.10
CA GLU A 159 -13.58 10.63 4.77
C GLU A 159 -12.91 11.95 5.14
N LEU A 160 -11.60 11.94 5.32
CA LEU A 160 -10.79 13.13 5.54
C LEU A 160 -9.49 13.02 4.74
N LEU A 161 -9.24 14.00 3.88
CA LEU A 161 -7.99 14.14 3.16
C LEU A 161 -7.19 15.32 3.75
N ILE A 162 -5.98 15.04 4.22
CA ILE A 162 -5.04 16.05 4.69
C ILE A 162 -4.01 16.27 3.60
N ILE A 163 -3.90 17.50 3.11
CA ILE A 163 -2.90 17.92 2.11
C ILE A 163 -1.90 18.82 2.81
N ASN A 164 -0.67 18.35 3.04
CA ASN A 164 0.36 19.11 3.76
C ASN A 164 0.85 20.31 2.95
N ASN A 165 1.25 20.05 1.71
CA ASN A 165 1.78 21.04 0.77
C ASN A 165 1.73 20.46 -0.66
N ILE A 166 1.88 21.34 -1.64
CA ILE A 166 1.96 20.96 -3.05
C ILE A 166 3.12 21.72 -3.68
N GLU A 167 4.21 21.01 -3.96
CA GLU A 167 5.37 21.49 -4.66
C GLU A 167 5.68 20.56 -5.83
N LEU A 168 6.28 21.05 -6.90
CA LEU A 168 6.56 20.22 -8.07
C LEU A 168 7.56 19.11 -7.73
N ASP A 169 7.12 17.88 -7.76
CA ASP A 169 7.91 16.68 -7.55
C ASP A 169 7.52 15.62 -8.58
N HIS A 170 8.23 14.49 -8.59
CA HIS A 170 7.99 13.41 -9.55
C HIS A 170 7.94 13.91 -11.01
N THR A 171 8.97 14.69 -11.41
CA THR A 171 9.04 15.34 -12.73
C THR A 171 9.15 14.36 -13.90
N ASP A 172 9.45 13.10 -13.61
CA ASP A 172 9.33 11.99 -14.55
C ASP A 172 7.87 11.75 -14.97
N PHE A 173 6.93 12.01 -14.08
CA PHE A 173 5.48 11.80 -14.30
C PHE A 173 4.72 13.14 -14.49
N TYR A 174 4.84 14.08 -13.54
CA TYR A 174 4.19 15.39 -13.63
C TYR A 174 5.06 16.41 -14.37
N LYS A 175 4.59 16.91 -15.50
CA LYS A 175 5.36 17.85 -16.35
C LYS A 175 5.23 19.30 -15.89
N SER A 176 4.30 19.60 -15.00
CA SER A 176 4.10 20.95 -14.46
C SER A 176 3.43 20.90 -13.09
N ILE A 177 3.64 21.97 -12.31
CA ILE A 177 2.92 22.16 -11.03
C ILE A 177 1.40 22.19 -11.24
N LYS A 178 0.92 22.65 -12.37
CA LYS A 178 -0.51 22.68 -12.71
C LYS A 178 -1.10 21.28 -12.84
N GLU A 179 -0.37 20.34 -13.46
CA GLU A 179 -0.80 18.93 -13.51
C GLU A 179 -0.87 18.30 -12.14
N LEU A 180 0.11 18.59 -11.29
CA LEU A 180 0.13 18.09 -9.92
C LEU A 180 -1.04 18.67 -9.12
N ILE A 181 -1.27 19.99 -9.15
CA ILE A 181 -2.42 20.63 -8.50
C ILE A 181 -3.73 20.01 -8.96
N ASN A 182 -3.91 19.78 -10.26
CA ASN A 182 -5.12 19.13 -10.77
C ASN A 182 -5.31 17.73 -10.19
N ALA A 183 -4.23 16.95 -10.02
CA ALA A 183 -4.32 15.64 -9.40
C ALA A 183 -4.77 15.73 -7.92
N PHE A 184 -4.24 16.69 -7.14
CA PHE A 184 -4.68 16.93 -5.77
C PHE A 184 -6.14 17.42 -5.69
N GLN A 185 -6.59 18.26 -6.64
CA GLN A 185 -8.00 18.67 -6.72
C GLN A 185 -8.92 17.46 -6.98
N LEU A 186 -8.53 16.55 -7.86
CA LEU A 186 -9.28 15.32 -8.09
C LEU A 186 -9.31 14.44 -6.82
N ALA A 187 -8.18 14.31 -6.12
CA ALA A 187 -8.14 13.56 -4.87
C ALA A 187 -9.04 14.20 -3.79
N ALA A 188 -9.05 15.53 -3.69
CA ALA A 188 -9.95 16.24 -2.77
C ALA A 188 -11.44 16.03 -3.13
N ASN A 189 -11.77 15.99 -4.42
CA ASN A 189 -13.13 15.70 -4.87
C ASN A 189 -13.56 14.25 -4.62
N ASN A 190 -12.61 13.32 -4.49
CA ASN A 190 -12.88 11.93 -4.14
C ASN A 190 -13.09 11.72 -2.63
N SER A 191 -12.78 12.71 -1.79
CA SER A 191 -13.08 12.65 -0.35
C SER A 191 -14.58 12.93 -0.09
N LYS A 192 -15.09 12.32 0.96
CA LYS A 192 -16.52 12.41 1.31
C LYS A 192 -16.86 13.70 2.04
#